data_6365fe22952f6205621727fd7e63e879
#
_entry.id   6365fe22952f6205621727fd7e63e879
#
_cell.length_a   1.000
_cell.length_b   1.000
_cell.length_c   1.000
_cell.angle_alpha   90.00
_cell.angle_beta   90.00
_cell.angle_gamma   90.00
#
_symmetry.space_group_name_H-M   'P 1'
#
loop_
_entity.id
_entity.type
_entity.pdbx_description
1 polymer ?
#
loop_
_entity_poly.entity_id
_entity_poly.type
_entity_poly.pdbx_seq_one_letter_code
_entity_poly.pdbx_strand_id
1 'polypeptide(L)'
;MASVKLEKIVEKMKLENLTQELDISKIKIKQPDINRPALQMAGYFEHFEDTRLQIIGFVEYTYMEGLPQARQKEIFTRLLSYDIPAIIFSRELQPNPLFLEIALEHKIPLFSTKKATSSFMAEIIRWLNVKMCIRDRFLYRQFNR
;
A
#
# COMPACT_ATOMS: atom_id res chain seq x y z
N MET A 1 -11.65 -14.40 -9.07
CA MET A 1 -10.98 -13.15 -9.38
C MET A 1 -9.48 -13.28 -9.13
N ALA A 2 -8.67 -12.79 -10.06
CA ALA A 2 -7.21 -12.88 -9.93
C ALA A 2 -6.72 -12.08 -8.74
N SER A 3 -5.73 -12.62 -8.04
CA SER A 3 -5.09 -11.95 -6.92
C SER A 3 -3.61 -12.31 -6.90
N VAL A 4 -2.81 -11.48 -6.22
CA VAL A 4 -1.37 -11.70 -6.05
C VAL A 4 -1.07 -11.63 -4.56
N LYS A 5 -0.30 -12.60 -4.06
CA LYS A 5 0.10 -12.59 -2.65
C LYS A 5 1.03 -11.42 -2.35
N LEU A 6 0.80 -10.74 -1.23
CA LEU A 6 1.64 -9.62 -0.81
C LEU A 6 3.11 -10.04 -0.69
N GLU A 7 3.37 -11.25 -0.21
CA GLU A 7 4.74 -11.78 -0.11
C GLU A 7 5.48 -11.76 -1.44
N LYS A 8 4.80 -12.07 -2.55
CA LYS A 8 5.40 -12.04 -3.88
C LYS A 8 5.76 -10.62 -4.32
N ILE A 9 4.93 -9.66 -3.96
CA ILE A 9 5.19 -8.24 -4.25
C ILE A 9 6.42 -7.78 -3.48
N VAL A 10 6.51 -8.13 -2.19
CA VAL A 10 7.64 -7.77 -1.33
C VAL A 10 8.95 -8.32 -1.94
N GLU A 11 8.93 -9.57 -2.36
CA GLU A 11 10.10 -10.22 -2.97
C GLU A 11 10.47 -9.58 -4.31
N LYS A 12 9.49 -9.44 -5.21
CA LYS A 12 9.72 -8.90 -6.56
C LYS A 12 10.24 -7.47 -6.53
N MET A 13 9.64 -6.64 -5.69
CA MET A 13 10.00 -5.21 -5.60
C MET A 13 11.11 -4.94 -4.60
N LYS A 14 11.62 -5.97 -3.94
CA LYS A 14 12.71 -5.87 -2.94
C LYS A 14 12.38 -4.85 -1.86
N LEU A 15 11.17 -4.96 -1.31
CA LEU A 15 10.69 -4.04 -0.27
C LEU A 15 11.31 -4.39 1.08
N GLU A 16 11.64 -3.35 1.85
CA GLU A 16 12.02 -3.53 3.24
C GLU A 16 10.75 -3.60 4.09
N ASN A 17 10.64 -4.62 4.92
CA ASN A 17 9.50 -4.81 5.81
C ASN A 17 9.72 -4.03 7.11
N LEU A 18 8.93 -2.99 7.33
CA LEU A 18 9.02 -2.12 8.50
C LEU A 18 8.19 -2.64 9.69
N THR A 19 7.36 -3.65 9.46
CA THR A 19 6.48 -4.25 10.47
C THR A 19 6.66 -5.76 10.48
N GLN A 20 7.88 -6.22 10.76
CA GLN A 20 8.23 -7.65 10.68
C GLN A 20 7.43 -8.53 11.67
N GLU A 21 6.90 -7.93 12.74
CA GLU A 21 6.07 -8.63 13.71
C GLU A 21 4.69 -9.03 13.17
N LEU A 22 4.27 -8.47 12.02
CA LEU A 22 2.98 -8.81 11.41
C LEU A 22 3.12 -9.95 10.41
N ASP A 23 2.20 -10.90 10.46
CA ASP A 23 2.13 -11.99 9.50
C ASP A 23 1.44 -11.52 8.22
N ILE A 24 2.16 -11.52 7.09
CA ILE A 24 1.62 -11.09 5.80
C ILE A 24 1.27 -12.26 4.88
N SER A 25 1.44 -13.50 5.33
CA SER A 25 1.33 -14.70 4.49
C SER A 25 -0.06 -14.89 3.88
N LYS A 26 -1.09 -14.35 4.49
CA LYS A 26 -2.48 -14.50 4.03
C LYS A 26 -3.02 -13.29 3.29
N ILE A 27 -2.22 -12.23 3.16
CA ILE A 27 -2.66 -10.99 2.51
C ILE A 27 -2.53 -11.15 1.00
N LYS A 28 -3.61 -10.82 0.28
CA LYS A 28 -3.67 -10.87 -1.18
C LYS A 28 -4.07 -9.52 -1.73
N ILE A 29 -3.43 -9.13 -2.82
CA ILE A 29 -3.77 -7.90 -3.54
C ILE A 29 -4.69 -8.29 -4.70
N LYS A 30 -5.88 -7.69 -4.72
CA LYS A 30 -6.94 -8.04 -5.66
C LYS A 30 -7.15 -7.01 -6.77
N GLN A 31 -6.45 -5.89 -6.69
CA GLN A 31 -6.58 -4.81 -7.68
C GLN A 31 -5.22 -4.50 -8.29
N PRO A 32 -5.16 -4.35 -9.63
CA PRO A 32 -3.88 -4.08 -10.34
C PRO A 32 -3.47 -2.61 -10.29
N ASP A 33 -4.13 -1.81 -9.50
CA ASP A 33 -3.85 -0.40 -9.37
C ASP A 33 -3.46 -0.06 -7.92
N ILE A 34 -2.93 1.13 -7.73
CA ILE A 34 -2.48 1.63 -6.45
C ILE A 34 -3.22 2.92 -6.10
N ASN A 35 -3.09 3.38 -4.85
CA ASN A 35 -3.63 4.66 -4.43
C ASN A 35 -2.58 5.46 -3.67
N ARG A 36 -2.54 6.77 -3.90
CA ARG A 36 -1.77 7.71 -3.10
C ARG A 36 -2.77 8.43 -2.18
N PRO A 37 -2.67 8.26 -0.85
CA PRO A 37 -3.73 8.74 0.05
C PRO A 37 -3.61 10.24 0.40
N ALA A 38 -3.32 11.09 -0.59
CA ALA A 38 -3.16 12.52 -0.36
C ALA A 38 -4.45 13.19 0.13
N LEU A 39 -5.59 12.86 -0.49
CA LEU A 39 -6.88 13.41 -0.07
C LEU A 39 -7.26 12.94 1.33
N GLN A 40 -6.95 11.69 1.66
CA GLN A 40 -7.22 11.14 2.98
C GLN A 40 -6.39 11.84 4.06
N MET A 41 -5.15 12.21 3.74
CA MET A 41 -4.31 12.99 4.66
C MET A 41 -4.93 14.36 4.96
N ALA A 42 -5.65 14.93 4.01
CA ALA A 42 -6.36 16.19 4.18
C ALA A 42 -7.73 16.03 4.85
N GLY A 43 -8.14 14.81 5.16
CA GLY A 43 -9.39 14.52 5.86
C GLY A 43 -10.55 14.12 4.96
N TYR A 44 -10.34 13.96 3.66
CA TYR A 44 -11.38 13.56 2.71
C TYR A 44 -11.30 12.06 2.47
N PHE A 45 -12.31 11.33 2.94
CA PHE A 45 -12.33 9.86 2.85
C PHE A 45 -13.44 9.32 1.93
N GLU A 46 -14.26 10.19 1.38
CA GLU A 46 -15.29 9.76 0.44
C GLU A 46 -14.64 9.17 -0.81
N HIS A 47 -15.10 7.99 -1.23
CA HIS A 47 -14.53 7.24 -2.36
C HIS A 47 -13.07 6.82 -2.17
N PHE A 48 -12.64 6.58 -0.92
CA PHE A 48 -11.30 6.10 -0.63
C PHE A 48 -11.11 4.68 -1.18
N GLU A 49 -10.08 4.52 -2.01
CA GLU A 49 -9.71 3.23 -2.62
C GLU A 49 -8.84 2.42 -1.65
N ASP A 50 -9.45 1.99 -0.55
CA ASP A 50 -8.75 1.35 0.57
C ASP A 50 -8.28 -0.07 0.29
N THR A 51 -8.88 -0.75 -0.69
CA THR A 51 -8.50 -2.13 -1.05
C THR A 51 -7.23 -2.21 -1.90
N ARG A 52 -6.75 -1.07 -2.39
CA ARG A 52 -5.52 -1.00 -3.18
C ARG A 52 -4.30 -0.87 -2.26
N LEU A 53 -3.13 -1.24 -2.79
CA LEU A 53 -1.87 -0.87 -2.16
C LEU A 53 -1.80 0.65 -2.06
N GLN A 54 -1.41 1.16 -0.91
CA GLN A 54 -1.25 2.60 -0.70
C GLN A 54 0.22 2.96 -0.81
N ILE A 55 0.53 4.04 -1.53
CA ILE A 55 1.90 4.51 -1.69
C ILE A 55 2.02 5.92 -1.15
N ILE A 56 2.92 6.10 -0.19
CA ILE A 56 3.20 7.41 0.41
C ILE A 56 4.53 7.90 -0.16
N GLY A 57 4.45 8.97 -0.96
CA GLY A 57 5.61 9.63 -1.50
C GLY A 57 6.01 10.85 -0.69
N PHE A 58 6.98 11.60 -1.21
CA PHE A 58 7.53 12.76 -0.50
C PHE A 58 6.46 13.83 -0.22
N VAL A 59 5.53 14.05 -1.17
CA VAL A 59 4.48 15.07 -1.01
C VAL A 59 3.55 14.72 0.16
N GLU A 60 3.01 13.50 0.18
CA GLU A 60 2.11 13.05 1.25
C GLU A 60 2.86 13.01 2.58
N TYR A 61 4.11 12.55 2.55
CA TYR A 61 4.95 12.44 3.74
C TYR A 61 5.19 13.81 4.38
N THR A 62 5.61 14.80 3.59
CA THR A 62 5.88 16.14 4.11
C THR A 62 4.61 16.82 4.61
N TYR A 63 3.48 16.58 3.95
CA TYR A 63 2.20 17.09 4.40
C TYR A 63 1.83 16.53 5.78
N MET A 64 1.96 15.21 5.96
CA MET A 64 1.69 14.56 7.25
C MET A 64 2.58 15.11 8.36
N GLU A 65 3.86 15.23 8.07
CA GLU A 65 4.83 15.70 9.07
C GLU A 65 4.56 17.15 9.48
N GLY A 66 3.96 17.95 8.61
CA GLY A 66 3.59 19.33 8.88
C GLY A 66 2.31 19.53 9.67
N LEU A 67 1.52 18.46 9.89
CA LEU A 67 0.28 18.57 10.64
C LEU A 67 0.55 18.73 12.14
N PRO A 68 -0.30 19.49 12.86
CA PRO A 68 -0.23 19.49 14.34
C PRO A 68 -0.40 18.09 14.90
N GLN A 69 0.26 17.79 16.01
CA GLN A 69 0.28 16.43 16.57
C GLN A 69 -1.12 15.87 16.83
N ALA A 70 -2.05 16.67 17.34
CA ALA A 70 -3.42 16.25 17.57
C ALA A 70 -4.11 15.86 16.26
N ARG A 71 -3.84 16.62 15.19
CA ARG A 71 -4.41 16.34 13.87
C ARG A 71 -3.76 15.09 13.25
N GLN A 72 -2.47 14.89 13.46
CA GLN A 72 -1.77 13.66 13.04
C GLN A 72 -2.44 12.44 13.64
N LYS A 73 -2.69 12.44 14.94
CA LYS A 73 -3.32 11.31 15.62
C LYS A 73 -4.71 11.02 15.04
N GLU A 74 -5.50 12.06 14.83
CA GLU A 74 -6.84 11.94 14.25
C GLU A 74 -6.81 11.33 12.85
N ILE A 75 -5.99 11.90 11.97
CA ILE A 75 -5.89 11.46 10.56
C ILE A 75 -5.29 10.06 10.46
N PHE A 76 -4.21 9.79 11.19
CA PHE A 76 -3.56 8.47 11.16
C PHE A 76 -4.52 7.39 11.65
N THR A 77 -5.22 7.65 12.74
CA THR A 77 -6.19 6.70 13.29
C THR A 77 -7.31 6.43 12.28
N ARG A 78 -7.81 7.46 11.65
CA ARG A 78 -8.89 7.33 10.67
C ARG A 78 -8.44 6.54 9.44
N LEU A 79 -7.30 6.91 8.87
CA LEU A 79 -6.74 6.24 7.70
C LEU A 79 -6.48 4.75 7.98
N LEU A 80 -5.83 4.47 9.10
CA LEU A 80 -5.42 3.12 9.44
C LEU A 80 -6.55 2.27 10.03
N SER A 81 -7.74 2.83 10.21
CA SER A 81 -8.93 2.07 10.59
C SER A 81 -9.55 1.33 9.42
N TYR A 82 -9.20 1.69 8.19
CA TYR A 82 -9.64 0.99 7.00
C TYR A 82 -8.87 -0.31 6.81
N ASP A 83 -9.44 -1.24 6.07
CA ASP A 83 -8.84 -2.56 5.83
C ASP A 83 -7.83 -2.49 4.67
N ILE A 84 -6.78 -1.71 4.86
CA ILE A 84 -5.73 -1.50 3.87
C ILE A 84 -4.81 -2.72 3.85
N PRO A 85 -4.53 -3.30 2.66
CA PRO A 85 -3.66 -4.48 2.59
C PRO A 85 -2.21 -4.19 2.92
N ALA A 86 -1.68 -3.03 2.53
CA ALA A 86 -0.31 -2.62 2.85
C ALA A 86 -0.08 -1.17 2.44
N ILE A 87 0.89 -0.54 3.09
CA ILE A 87 1.34 0.82 2.77
C ILE A 87 2.83 0.79 2.47
N ILE A 88 3.23 1.40 1.36
CA ILE A 88 4.63 1.43 0.91
C ILE A 88 5.12 2.87 0.88
N PHE A 89 6.21 3.14 1.61
CA PHE A 89 6.87 4.45 1.59
C PHE A 89 7.94 4.44 0.52
N SER A 90 7.94 5.42 -0.39
CA SER A 90 8.98 5.57 -1.40
C SER A 90 10.18 6.34 -0.85
N ARG A 91 11.28 6.37 -1.62
CA ARG A 91 12.51 7.14 -1.31
C ARG A 91 13.11 6.81 0.06
N GLU A 92 12.96 5.58 0.53
CA GLU A 92 13.42 5.13 1.87
C GLU A 92 12.87 5.99 3.01
N LEU A 93 11.76 6.67 2.80
CA LEU A 93 11.14 7.45 3.87
C LEU A 93 10.73 6.53 5.03
N GLN A 94 11.00 6.99 6.25
CA GLN A 94 10.66 6.22 7.44
C GLN A 94 9.35 6.74 8.04
N PRO A 95 8.45 5.85 8.48
CA PRO A 95 7.18 6.29 9.04
C PRO A 95 7.38 7.09 10.32
N ASN A 96 6.52 8.07 10.50
CA ASN A 96 6.39 8.77 11.78
C ASN A 96 6.16 7.72 12.88
N PRO A 97 6.82 7.81 14.05
CA PRO A 97 6.63 6.84 15.14
C PRO A 97 5.18 6.62 15.54
N LEU A 98 4.38 7.68 15.56
CA LEU A 98 2.94 7.57 15.85
C LEU A 98 2.20 6.79 14.76
N PHE A 99 2.55 7.04 13.49
CA PHE A 99 1.97 6.30 12.36
C PHE A 99 2.27 4.81 12.47
N LEU A 100 3.54 4.48 12.76
CA LEU A 100 3.97 3.09 12.92
C LEU A 100 3.22 2.40 14.07
N GLU A 101 3.10 3.08 15.21
CA GLU A 101 2.39 2.55 16.38
C GLU A 101 0.94 2.21 16.04
N ILE A 102 0.23 3.14 15.40
CA ILE A 102 -1.18 2.94 15.04
C ILE A 102 -1.32 1.85 13.98
N ALA A 103 -0.40 1.81 13.00
CA ALA A 103 -0.40 0.76 11.98
C ALA A 103 -0.25 -0.64 12.60
N LEU A 104 0.64 -0.78 13.58
CA LEU A 104 0.82 -2.05 14.28
C LEU A 104 -0.43 -2.44 15.07
N GLU A 105 -1.09 -1.48 15.74
CA GLU A 105 -2.33 -1.73 16.45
C GLU A 105 -3.44 -2.26 15.53
N HIS A 106 -3.53 -1.70 14.33
CA HIS A 106 -4.53 -2.10 13.35
C HIS A 106 -4.06 -3.21 12.40
N LYS A 107 -2.83 -3.71 12.60
CA LYS A 107 -2.23 -4.79 11.82
C LYS A 107 -2.14 -4.45 10.33
N ILE A 108 -1.79 -3.21 10.03
CA ILE A 108 -1.55 -2.76 8.65
C ILE A 108 -0.06 -2.85 8.36
N PRO A 109 0.38 -3.71 7.42
CA PRO A 109 1.81 -3.84 7.11
C PRO A 109 2.38 -2.60 6.43
N LEU A 110 3.58 -2.19 6.86
CA LEU A 110 4.30 -1.06 6.27
C LEU A 110 5.60 -1.55 5.65
N PHE A 111 5.90 -1.01 4.48
CA PHE A 111 7.12 -1.33 3.72
C PHE A 111 7.77 -0.06 3.22
N SER A 112 9.04 -0.15 2.82
CA SER A 112 9.72 0.94 2.13
C SER A 112 10.41 0.43 0.88
N THR A 113 10.58 1.34 -0.08
CA THR A 113 11.38 1.11 -1.28
C THR A 113 12.40 2.23 -1.42
N LYS A 114 13.58 1.90 -1.97
CA LYS A 114 14.62 2.89 -2.27
C LYS A 114 14.27 3.73 -3.47
N LYS A 115 13.35 3.27 -4.32
CA LYS A 115 13.01 3.94 -5.57
C LYS A 115 12.22 5.22 -5.34
N ALA A 116 12.33 6.13 -6.31
CA ALA A 116 11.50 7.32 -6.36
C ALA A 116 10.05 6.92 -6.62
N THR A 117 9.11 7.75 -6.17
CA THR A 117 7.68 7.43 -6.22
C THR A 117 7.20 7.08 -7.63
N SER A 118 7.50 7.92 -8.61
CA SER A 118 7.00 7.72 -9.98
C SER A 118 7.54 6.46 -10.63
N SER A 119 8.83 6.17 -10.47
CA SER A 119 9.44 4.96 -11.06
C SER A 119 8.92 3.70 -10.36
N PHE A 120 8.73 3.73 -9.05
CA PHE A 120 8.17 2.62 -8.32
C PHE A 120 6.73 2.34 -8.74
N MET A 121 5.92 3.40 -8.85
CA MET A 121 4.52 3.28 -9.28
C MET A 121 4.40 2.65 -10.66
N ALA A 122 5.20 3.12 -11.61
CA ALA A 122 5.19 2.59 -12.98
C ALA A 122 5.54 1.11 -13.00
N GLU A 123 6.55 0.71 -12.24
CA GLU A 123 7.02 -0.67 -12.18
C GLU A 123 5.98 -1.60 -11.54
N ILE A 124 5.43 -1.21 -10.38
CA ILE A 124 4.49 -2.08 -9.66
C ILE A 124 3.16 -2.20 -10.41
N ILE A 125 2.66 -1.12 -10.99
CA ILE A 125 1.41 -1.15 -11.75
C ILE A 125 1.56 -2.08 -12.95
N ARG A 126 2.66 -1.95 -13.69
CA ARG A 126 2.92 -2.83 -14.83
C ARG A 126 2.99 -4.29 -14.41
N TRP A 127 3.74 -4.57 -13.36
CA TRP A 127 3.90 -5.95 -12.88
C TRP A 127 2.56 -6.55 -12.43
N LEU A 128 1.77 -5.80 -11.67
CA LEU A 128 0.45 -6.26 -11.21
C LEU A 128 -0.48 -6.54 -12.37
N ASN A 129 -0.51 -5.65 -13.37
CA ASN A 129 -1.37 -5.84 -14.55
C ASN A 129 -0.96 -7.09 -15.34
N VAL A 130 0.34 -7.31 -15.53
CA VAL A 130 0.83 -8.49 -16.24
C VAL A 130 0.45 -9.76 -15.46
N LYS A 131 0.67 -9.80 -14.15
CA LYS A 131 0.35 -10.98 -13.33
C LYS A 131 -1.13 -11.30 -13.33
N MET A 132 -1.97 -10.31 -13.16
CA MET A 132 -3.43 -10.52 -13.12
C MET A 132 -4.00 -10.85 -14.50
N CYS A 133 -3.49 -10.23 -15.56
CA CYS A 133 -3.89 -10.50 -16.92
C CYS A 133 -3.55 -11.94 -17.36
N ILE A 134 -2.33 -12.41 -17.02
CA ILE A 134 -1.91 -13.78 -17.34
C ILE A 134 -2.83 -14.79 -16.67
N ARG A 135 -3.18 -14.59 -15.40
CA ARG A 135 -4.10 -15.47 -14.68
C ARG A 135 -5.49 -15.49 -15.29
N ASP A 136 -6.01 -14.33 -15.66
CA ASP A 136 -7.33 -14.22 -16.28
C ASP A 136 -7.35 -14.91 -17.64
N ARG A 137 -6.31 -14.75 -18.45
CA ARG A 137 -6.18 -15.44 -19.73
C ARG A 137 -6.14 -16.95 -19.57
N PHE A 138 -5.39 -17.43 -18.56
CA PHE A 138 -5.31 -18.85 -18.28
C PHE A 138 -6.68 -19.41 -17.91
N LEU A 139 -7.42 -18.77 -17.03
CA LEU A 139 -8.76 -19.18 -16.63
C LEU A 139 -9.72 -19.14 -17.81
N TYR A 140 -9.67 -18.08 -18.62
CA TYR A 140 -10.51 -17.95 -19.81
C TYR A 140 -10.30 -19.13 -20.75
N ARG A 141 -9.05 -19.50 -21.03
CA ARG A 141 -8.73 -20.64 -21.92
C ARG A 141 -9.26 -21.96 -21.38
N GLN A 142 -9.23 -22.17 -20.07
CA GLN A 142 -9.75 -23.40 -19.47
C GLN A 142 -11.26 -23.53 -19.63
N PHE A 143 -11.99 -22.43 -19.51
CA PHE A 143 -13.46 -22.46 -19.56
C PHE A 143 -14.04 -22.40 -20.97
N ASN A 144 -13.26 -21.98 -21.95
CA ASN A 144 -13.74 -21.79 -23.34
C ASN A 144 -13.15 -22.78 -24.37
N ARG A 145 -12.65 -23.89 -23.90
CA ARG A 145 -12.19 -24.97 -24.79
C ARG A 145 -13.30 -25.90 -25.17
#